data_ade966a1cb7a24048dbd89018480ba22
#
_entry.id   ade966a1cb7a24048dbd89018480ba22
#
_cell.length_a   1.000
_cell.length_b   1.000
_cell.length_c   1.000
_cell.angle_alpha   90.00
_cell.angle_beta   90.00
_cell.angle_gamma   90.00
#
_symmetry.space_group_name_H-M   'P 1'
#
loop_
_entity.id
_entity.type
_entity.pdbx_description
1 polymer ?
#
loop_
_entity_poly.entity_id
_entity_poly.type
_entity_poly.pdbx_seq_one_letter_code
_entity_poly.pdbx_strand_id
1 'polypeptide(L)'
;MRPRSKKLAKIYIERRKLVAKILARNPLCLRCKISRSSEVHEILSRARGGSILDESNCVALCHACHFWITTNPKEAHAQGWLKHSWEK
;
A
#
# COMPACT_ATOMS: atom_id res chain seq x y z
N MET A 1 -27.75 4.05 0.82
CA MET A 1 -26.37 3.75 1.20
C MET A 1 -26.19 3.92 2.71
N ARG A 2 -25.63 2.91 3.38
CA ARG A 2 -25.41 3.00 4.82
C ARG A 2 -24.24 3.95 5.12
N PRO A 3 -24.38 4.84 6.10
CA PRO A 3 -23.23 5.66 6.51
C PRO A 3 -22.17 4.78 7.15
N ARG A 4 -20.92 5.19 7.02
CA ARG A 4 -19.81 4.50 7.68
C ARG A 4 -19.96 4.63 9.19
N SER A 5 -19.58 3.60 9.94
CA SER A 5 -19.48 3.71 11.38
C SER A 5 -18.44 4.76 11.76
N LYS A 6 -18.56 5.35 12.95
CA LYS A 6 -17.58 6.32 13.45
C LYS A 6 -16.19 5.73 13.52
N LYS A 7 -16.06 4.45 13.92
CA LYS A 7 -14.79 3.73 13.99
C LYS A 7 -14.16 3.60 12.61
N LEU A 8 -14.92 3.22 11.59
CA LEU A 8 -14.43 3.05 10.23
C LEU A 8 -14.02 4.39 9.62
N ALA A 9 -14.82 5.44 9.84
CA ALA A 9 -14.50 6.78 9.37
C ALA A 9 -13.16 7.27 9.95
N LYS A 10 -12.91 7.02 11.24
CA LYS A 10 -11.65 7.38 11.91
C LYS A 10 -10.47 6.65 11.29
N ILE A 11 -10.61 5.36 11.00
CA ILE A 11 -9.56 4.55 10.35
C ILE A 11 -9.19 5.15 8.99
N TYR A 12 -10.17 5.54 8.18
CA TYR A 12 -9.91 6.12 6.87
C TYR A 12 -9.29 7.52 6.94
N ILE A 13 -9.61 8.30 7.97
CA ILE A 13 -8.95 9.59 8.20
C ILE A 13 -7.47 9.36 8.51
N GLU A 14 -7.16 8.42 9.41
CA GLU A 14 -5.78 8.08 9.74
C GLU A 14 -5.03 7.50 8.54
N ARG A 15 -5.70 6.70 7.73
CA ARG A 15 -5.11 6.17 6.48
C ARG A 15 -4.71 7.29 5.53
N ARG A 16 -5.55 8.29 5.34
CA ARG A 16 -5.23 9.42 4.45
C ARG A 16 -4.02 10.20 4.95
N LYS A 17 -3.91 10.40 6.26
CA LYS A 17 -2.74 11.06 6.85
C LYS A 17 -1.46 10.26 6.62
N LEU A 18 -1.54 8.95 6.79
CA LEU A 18 -0.41 8.05 6.57
C LEU A 18 0.02 8.05 5.11
N VAL A 19 -0.92 7.98 4.18
CA VAL A 19 -0.62 8.04 2.73
C VAL A 19 0.11 9.34 2.39
N ALA A 20 -0.39 10.48 2.86
CA ALA A 20 0.24 11.78 2.61
C ALA A 20 1.67 11.81 3.15
N LYS A 21 1.88 11.27 4.34
CA LYS A 21 3.20 11.19 4.98
C LYS A 21 4.16 10.33 4.18
N ILE A 22 3.72 9.15 3.76
CA ILE A 22 4.55 8.19 3.00
C ILE A 22 4.93 8.79 1.64
N LEU A 23 3.99 9.38 0.92
CA LEU A 23 4.26 9.98 -0.38
C LEU A 23 5.20 11.20 -0.25
N ALA A 24 5.06 11.99 0.80
CA ALA A 24 5.95 13.14 1.05
C ALA A 24 7.39 12.69 1.34
N ARG A 25 7.56 11.57 2.05
CA ARG A 25 8.90 11.03 2.36
C ARG A 25 9.54 10.31 1.18
N ASN A 26 8.73 9.81 0.25
CA ASN A 26 9.19 8.99 -0.87
C ASN A 26 8.64 9.58 -2.17
N PRO A 27 9.21 10.70 -2.64
CA PRO A 27 8.70 11.36 -3.84
C PRO A 27 8.86 10.56 -5.13
N LEU A 28 9.80 9.60 -5.14
CA LEU A 28 9.99 8.68 -6.27
C LEU A 28 9.47 7.30 -5.93
N CYS A 29 8.92 6.63 -6.95
CA CYS A 29 8.49 5.24 -6.84
C CYS A 29 9.60 4.36 -6.29
N LEU A 30 9.34 3.58 -5.26
CA LEU A 30 10.34 2.72 -4.64
C LEU A 30 10.72 1.52 -5.50
N ARG A 31 9.90 1.18 -6.49
CA ARG A 31 10.18 0.06 -7.38
C ARG A 31 10.99 0.48 -8.61
N CYS A 32 10.50 1.43 -9.40
CA CYS A 32 11.22 1.85 -10.62
C CYS A 32 12.22 2.97 -10.38
N LYS A 33 12.03 3.76 -9.34
CA LYS A 33 12.90 4.89 -8.95
C LYS A 33 13.05 5.96 -10.02
N ILE A 34 12.14 6.00 -10.97
CA ILE A 34 12.14 6.94 -12.09
C ILE A 34 10.92 7.85 -12.03
N SER A 35 9.75 7.24 -11.91
CA SER A 35 8.48 7.96 -11.89
C SER A 35 8.15 8.45 -10.50
N ARG A 36 7.38 9.55 -10.43
CA ARG A 36 6.91 10.09 -9.16
C ARG A 36 5.95 9.13 -8.49
N SER A 37 6.09 8.93 -7.19
CA SER A 37 5.15 8.13 -6.43
C SER A 37 3.80 8.81 -6.34
N SER A 38 2.72 8.06 -6.47
CA SER A 38 1.35 8.59 -6.46
C SER A 38 0.39 7.72 -5.67
N GLU A 39 0.79 6.48 -5.35
CA GLU A 39 -0.06 5.51 -4.67
C GLU A 39 0.71 4.81 -3.57
N VAL A 40 -0.01 4.32 -2.58
CA VAL A 40 0.57 3.52 -1.50
C VAL A 40 0.02 2.11 -1.58
N HIS A 41 0.94 1.16 -1.63
CA HIS A 41 0.64 -0.27 -1.75
C HIS A 41 0.92 -0.98 -0.42
N GLU A 42 0.01 -1.86 0.00
CA GLU A 42 0.23 -2.72 1.16
C GLU A 42 0.87 -4.04 0.71
N ILE A 43 2.02 -4.36 1.29
CA ILE A 43 2.75 -5.61 0.98
C ILE A 43 1.91 -6.81 1.41
N LEU A 44 1.36 -6.79 2.63
CA LEU A 44 0.37 -7.75 3.10
C LEU A 44 -0.98 -7.06 3.09
N SER A 45 -1.89 -7.52 2.24
CA SER A 45 -3.19 -6.89 2.08
C SER A 45 -4.04 -7.04 3.34
N ARG A 46 -5.01 -6.14 3.52
CA ARG A 46 -5.95 -6.19 4.64
C ARG A 46 -6.71 -7.51 4.68
N ALA A 47 -7.10 -8.03 3.53
CA ALA A 47 -7.82 -9.30 3.42
C ALA A 47 -6.98 -10.49 3.93
N ARG A 48 -5.66 -10.35 3.92
CA ARG A 48 -4.71 -11.39 4.38
C ARG A 48 -4.15 -11.09 5.77
N GLY A 49 -4.73 -10.16 6.49
CA GLY A 49 -4.35 -9.82 7.86
C GLY A 49 -3.35 -8.68 7.98
N GLY A 50 -3.07 -7.97 6.91
CA GLY A 50 -2.22 -6.79 6.95
C GLY A 50 -2.95 -5.57 7.48
N SER A 51 -2.20 -4.61 7.99
CA SER A 51 -2.75 -3.34 8.47
C SER A 51 -2.53 -2.24 7.43
N ILE A 52 -3.59 -1.49 7.14
CA ILE A 52 -3.52 -0.31 6.28
C ILE A 52 -2.95 0.91 7.02
N LEU A 53 -2.74 0.79 8.34
CA LEU A 53 -2.17 1.84 9.19
C LEU A 53 -0.73 1.56 9.62
N ASP A 54 -0.18 0.40 9.26
CA ASP A 54 1.20 0.03 9.57
C ASP A 54 2.11 0.55 8.46
N GLU A 55 2.90 1.58 8.77
CA GLU A 55 3.82 2.20 7.83
C GLU A 55 4.81 1.19 7.23
N SER A 56 5.27 0.22 8.03
CA SER A 56 6.21 -0.81 7.56
C SER A 56 5.60 -1.76 6.53
N ASN A 57 4.27 -1.80 6.44
CA ASN A 57 3.53 -2.61 5.46
C ASN A 57 3.18 -1.81 4.20
N CYS A 58 3.62 -0.56 4.10
CA CYS A 58 3.21 0.36 3.04
C CYS A 58 4.40 0.78 2.20
N VAL A 59 4.21 0.84 0.89
CA VAL A 59 5.25 1.19 -0.08
C VAL A 59 4.71 2.26 -1.04
N ALA A 60 5.48 3.33 -1.24
CA ALA A 60 5.13 4.37 -2.20
C ALA A 60 5.50 3.93 -3.62
N LEU A 61 4.53 3.91 -4.52
CA LEU A 61 4.71 3.45 -5.89
C LEU A 61 4.06 4.41 -6.89
N CYS A 62 4.54 4.41 -8.13
CA CYS A 62 3.83 5.03 -9.22
C CYS A 62 2.69 4.10 -9.66
N HIS A 63 1.73 4.65 -10.40
CA HIS A 63 0.58 3.88 -10.85
C HIS A 63 0.99 2.65 -11.69
N ALA A 64 1.94 2.81 -12.61
CA ALA A 64 2.40 1.73 -13.47
C ALA A 64 2.99 0.56 -12.68
N CYS A 65 3.82 0.85 -11.65
CA CYS A 65 4.42 -0.18 -10.83
C CYS A 65 3.39 -0.88 -9.94
N HIS A 66 2.45 -0.12 -9.38
CA HIS A 66 1.36 -0.70 -8.59
C HIS A 66 0.49 -1.62 -9.45
N PHE A 67 0.18 -1.19 -10.67
CA PHE A 67 -0.56 -2.00 -11.63
C PHE A 67 0.21 -3.28 -12.00
N TRP A 68 1.53 -3.16 -12.22
CA TRP A 68 2.38 -4.31 -12.52
C TRP A 68 2.31 -5.36 -11.41
N ILE A 69 2.38 -4.95 -10.15
CA ILE A 69 2.29 -5.85 -8.99
C ILE A 69 0.96 -6.60 -9.00
N THR A 70 -0.12 -5.89 -9.30
CA THR A 70 -1.47 -6.47 -9.35
C THR A 70 -1.62 -7.49 -10.47
N THR A 71 -0.99 -7.25 -11.61
CA THR A 71 -1.10 -8.10 -12.80
C THR A 71 -0.03 -9.18 -12.89
N ASN A 72 1.02 -9.12 -12.04
CA ASN A 72 2.11 -10.09 -12.01
C ASN A 72 2.37 -10.57 -10.57
N PRO A 73 1.37 -11.16 -9.90
CA PRO A 73 1.48 -11.47 -8.48
C PRO A 73 2.58 -12.47 -8.14
N LYS A 74 2.84 -13.44 -9.01
CA LYS A 74 3.88 -14.43 -8.77
C LYS A 74 5.27 -13.79 -8.68
N GLU A 75 5.59 -12.92 -9.64
CA GLU A 75 6.86 -12.21 -9.67
C GLU A 75 6.95 -11.17 -8.56
N ALA A 76 5.82 -10.51 -8.27
CA ALA A 76 5.74 -9.55 -7.17
C ALA A 76 6.02 -10.21 -5.82
N HIS A 77 5.49 -11.42 -5.59
CA HIS A 77 5.81 -12.22 -4.40
C HIS A 77 7.30 -12.55 -4.34
N ALA A 78 7.87 -12.99 -5.46
CA ALA A 78 9.29 -13.36 -5.53
C ALA A 78 10.19 -12.16 -5.21
N GLN A 79 9.78 -10.96 -5.59
CA GLN A 79 10.55 -9.73 -5.35
C GLN A 79 10.24 -9.06 -4.00
N GLY A 80 9.31 -9.59 -3.22
CA GLY A 80 8.95 -9.05 -1.91
C GLY A 80 7.90 -7.94 -1.91
N TRP A 81 7.25 -7.66 -3.03
CA TRP A 81 6.20 -6.64 -3.11
C TRP A 81 4.85 -7.13 -2.59
N LEU A 82 4.69 -8.44 -2.45
CA LEU A 82 3.50 -9.08 -1.89
C LEU A 82 3.92 -10.15 -0.89
N LYS A 83 3.10 -10.35 0.14
CA LYS A 83 3.28 -11.42 1.11
C LYS A 83 2.03 -12.26 1.23
N HIS A 84 2.20 -13.54 1.52
CA HIS A 84 1.11 -14.41 1.94
C HIS A 84 0.81 -14.20 3.41
N SER A 85 -0.38 -14.60 3.87
CA SER A 85 -0.80 -14.41 5.26
C SER A 85 0.12 -15.10 6.28
N TRP A 86 0.81 -16.16 5.88
CA TRP A 86 1.75 -16.88 6.74
C TRP A 86 3.16 -16.30 6.80
N GLU A 87 3.43 -15.24 6.03
CA GLU A 87 4.76 -14.59 5.96
C GLU A 87 4.86 -13.33 6.83
N LYS A 88 4.02 -13.17 7.81
CA LYS A 88 3.99 -11.98 8.66
C LYS A 88 5.32 -11.67 9.34
#